data_03218009603fd8ce0338d688bd2c8380
#
_entry.id   03218009603fd8ce0338d688bd2c8380
#
_cell.length_a   1.000
_cell.length_b   1.000
_cell.length_c   1.000
_cell.angle_alpha   90.00
_cell.angle_beta   90.00
_cell.angle_gamma   90.00
#
_symmetry.space_group_name_H-M   'P 1'
#
loop_
_entity.id
_entity.type
_entity.pdbx_description
1 polymer ?
#
loop_
_entity_poly.entity_id
_entity_poly.type
_entity_poly.pdbx_seq_one_letter_code
_entity_poly.pdbx_strand_id
1 'polypeptide(L)'
;MNAPDVDLLLDVDREYLDKAQAGVLRRIAPRHLNPAGEAWLPVLHTRRDGWNFTALFSNTERAHLLHRAHDWVVIHYYDPDGADGQATVVTERRGALADKRVVRGREPECARYYHRRDESLHAAAAG
;
A
#
# COMPACT_ATOMS: atom_id res chain seq x y z
N MET A 1 -5.84 -17.39 8.94
CA MET A 1 -5.33 -16.06 9.25
C MET A 1 -6.29 -15.02 8.73
N ASN A 2 -6.50 -13.97 9.52
CA ASN A 2 -7.52 -12.97 9.21
C ASN A 2 -6.99 -11.76 8.43
N ALA A 3 -5.71 -11.78 8.05
CA ALA A 3 -5.10 -10.68 7.30
C ALA A 3 -4.00 -11.21 6.39
N PRO A 4 -3.78 -10.56 5.24
CA PRO A 4 -2.65 -10.92 4.37
C PRO A 4 -1.31 -10.62 5.03
N ASP A 5 -0.27 -11.34 4.64
CA ASP A 5 1.10 -11.06 5.06
C ASP A 5 1.55 -9.70 4.55
N VAL A 6 2.49 -9.07 5.27
CA VAL A 6 3.03 -7.77 4.83
C VAL A 6 3.69 -7.86 3.46
N ASP A 7 4.26 -9.00 3.10
CA ASP A 7 4.85 -9.23 1.79
C ASP A 7 3.84 -8.96 0.67
N LEU A 8 2.63 -9.50 0.82
CA LEU A 8 1.56 -9.28 -0.15
C LEU A 8 1.11 -7.82 -0.18
N LEU A 9 0.93 -7.22 0.99
CA LEU A 9 0.48 -5.83 1.09
C LEU A 9 1.50 -4.87 0.47
N LEU A 10 2.79 -5.11 0.71
CA LEU A 10 3.86 -4.28 0.14
C LEU A 10 3.97 -4.47 -1.38
N ASP A 11 3.72 -5.68 -1.89
CA ASP A 11 3.68 -5.92 -3.33
C ASP A 11 2.50 -5.21 -3.99
N VAL A 12 1.33 -5.24 -3.37
CA VAL A 12 0.15 -4.51 -3.86
C VAL A 12 0.42 -3.01 -3.85
N ASP A 13 1.02 -2.49 -2.79
CA ASP A 13 1.42 -1.10 -2.68
C ASP A 13 2.34 -0.69 -3.83
N ARG A 14 3.36 -1.50 -4.11
CA ARG A 14 4.30 -1.22 -5.19
C ARG A 14 3.61 -1.20 -6.55
N GLU A 15 2.77 -2.19 -6.81
CA GLU A 15 2.02 -2.24 -8.06
C GLU A 15 1.14 -1.01 -8.21
N TYR A 16 0.47 -0.61 -7.13
CA TYR A 16 -0.39 0.56 -7.13
C TYR A 16 0.38 1.85 -7.46
N LEU A 17 1.50 2.07 -6.77
CA LEU A 17 2.30 3.29 -6.96
C LEU A 17 2.87 3.36 -8.38
N ASP A 18 3.38 2.24 -8.89
CA ASP A 18 3.95 2.18 -10.24
C ASP A 18 2.87 2.46 -11.30
N LYS A 19 1.71 1.86 -11.18
CA LYS A 19 0.63 2.03 -12.14
C LYS A 19 -0.04 3.40 -12.02
N ALA A 20 -0.17 3.93 -10.81
CA ALA A 20 -0.70 5.27 -10.60
C ALA A 20 0.21 6.31 -11.25
N GLN A 21 1.52 6.17 -11.07
CA GLN A 21 2.51 7.06 -11.68
C GLN A 21 2.49 6.95 -13.20
N ALA A 22 2.32 5.75 -13.73
CA ALA A 22 2.25 5.53 -15.18
C ALA A 22 0.93 6.00 -15.80
N GLY A 23 -0.07 6.35 -14.99
CA GLY A 23 -1.35 6.86 -15.46
C GLY A 23 -2.23 5.81 -16.11
N VAL A 24 -2.02 4.51 -15.80
CA VAL A 24 -2.76 3.41 -16.44
C VAL A 24 -3.93 2.90 -15.60
N LEU A 25 -4.14 3.43 -14.41
CA LEU A 25 -5.24 3.01 -13.57
C LEU A 25 -6.50 3.82 -13.84
N ARG A 26 -7.65 3.17 -13.69
CA ARG A 26 -8.93 3.87 -13.71
C ARG A 26 -8.97 4.85 -12.54
N ARG A 27 -9.52 6.05 -12.78
CA ARG A 27 -9.66 7.09 -11.77
C ARG A 27 -11.12 7.26 -11.41
N ILE A 28 -11.37 7.48 -10.10
CA ILE A 28 -12.71 7.77 -9.60
C ILE A 28 -12.74 9.20 -9.06
N ALA A 29 -13.97 9.76 -8.98
CA ALA A 29 -14.20 11.06 -8.39
C ALA A 29 -14.73 10.85 -6.96
N PRO A 30 -13.87 10.95 -5.92
CA PRO A 30 -14.36 10.80 -4.56
C PRO A 30 -15.26 11.98 -4.20
N ARG A 31 -16.23 11.76 -3.31
CA ARG A 31 -17.13 12.84 -2.85
C ARG A 31 -16.45 13.71 -1.81
N HIS A 32 -15.64 13.13 -0.94
CA HIS A 32 -14.99 13.81 0.16
C HIS A 32 -13.82 14.65 -0.36
N LEU A 33 -13.70 15.88 0.13
CA LEU A 33 -12.60 16.79 -0.20
C LEU A 33 -12.41 16.98 -1.72
N ASN A 34 -13.50 16.99 -2.46
CA ASN A 34 -13.46 17.09 -3.92
C ASN A 34 -14.61 17.94 -4.45
N PRO A 35 -14.63 19.25 -4.11
CA PRO A 35 -15.77 20.12 -4.47
C PRO A 35 -15.98 20.26 -5.98
N ALA A 36 -14.92 20.15 -6.77
CA ALA A 36 -15.02 20.25 -8.23
C ALA A 36 -15.49 18.95 -8.89
N GLY A 37 -15.61 17.85 -8.14
CA GLY A 37 -16.05 16.57 -8.69
C GLY A 37 -15.08 15.95 -9.68
N GLU A 38 -13.78 16.21 -9.53
CA GLU A 38 -12.76 15.70 -10.45
C GLU A 38 -12.50 14.22 -10.23
N ALA A 39 -12.35 13.47 -11.34
CA ALA A 39 -11.93 12.07 -11.30
C ALA A 39 -10.40 12.01 -11.19
N TRP A 40 -9.89 12.15 -9.96
CA TRP A 40 -8.44 12.25 -9.73
C TRP A 40 -7.82 11.03 -9.04
N LEU A 41 -8.62 10.20 -8.41
CA LEU A 41 -8.14 9.16 -7.51
C LEU A 41 -7.99 7.82 -8.25
N PRO A 42 -6.73 7.36 -8.50
CA PRO A 42 -6.52 6.06 -9.13
C PRO A 42 -6.92 4.93 -8.21
N VAL A 43 -7.48 3.86 -8.77
CA VAL A 43 -7.89 2.67 -8.01
C VAL A 43 -7.32 1.43 -8.68
N LEU A 44 -6.71 0.56 -7.88
CA LEU A 44 -6.22 -0.74 -8.33
C LEU A 44 -7.06 -1.84 -7.70
N HIS A 45 -7.56 -2.75 -8.54
CA HIS A 45 -8.14 -4.01 -8.08
C HIS A 45 -7.22 -5.14 -8.52
N THR A 46 -6.82 -5.99 -7.56
CA THR A 46 -5.95 -7.11 -7.87
C THR A 46 -6.27 -8.28 -6.95
N ARG A 47 -5.85 -9.47 -7.34
CA ARG A 47 -6.04 -10.68 -6.55
C ARG A 47 -4.71 -11.43 -6.45
N ARG A 48 -4.35 -11.83 -5.22
CA ARG A 48 -3.12 -12.58 -4.95
C ARG A 48 -3.36 -13.53 -3.79
N ASP A 49 -2.95 -14.78 -3.94
CA ASP A 49 -3.02 -15.81 -2.90
C ASP A 49 -4.41 -15.94 -2.27
N GLY A 50 -5.45 -15.84 -3.10
CA GLY A 50 -6.83 -15.96 -2.64
C GLY A 50 -7.41 -14.70 -2.06
N TRP A 51 -6.61 -13.67 -1.80
CA TRP A 51 -7.09 -12.39 -1.32
C TRP A 51 -7.46 -11.47 -2.47
N ASN A 52 -8.56 -10.74 -2.31
CA ASN A 52 -8.93 -9.66 -3.21
C ASN A 52 -8.50 -8.34 -2.58
N PHE A 53 -7.86 -7.48 -3.36
CA PHE A 53 -7.34 -6.20 -2.89
C PHE A 53 -7.90 -5.05 -3.70
N THR A 54 -8.21 -3.97 -3.02
CA THR A 54 -8.52 -2.68 -3.63
C THR A 54 -7.61 -1.64 -2.99
N ALA A 55 -6.74 -1.03 -3.79
CA ALA A 55 -5.77 -0.06 -3.30
C ALA A 55 -6.07 1.31 -3.89
N LEU A 56 -5.96 2.34 -3.06
CA LEU A 56 -6.16 3.73 -3.46
C LEU A 56 -5.44 4.65 -2.47
N PHE A 57 -5.09 5.85 -2.93
CA PHE A 57 -4.52 6.85 -2.04
C PHE A 57 -5.50 7.23 -0.93
N SER A 58 -4.96 7.55 0.24
CA SER A 58 -5.77 8.02 1.36
C SER A 58 -6.35 9.40 1.06
N ASN A 59 -7.68 9.51 1.10
CA ASN A 59 -8.37 10.77 0.88
C ASN A 59 -8.95 11.30 2.19
N THR A 60 -8.14 11.30 3.26
CA THR A 60 -8.53 11.85 4.55
C THR A 60 -8.06 13.30 4.65
N GLU A 61 -8.75 14.08 5.48
CA GLU A 61 -8.35 15.46 5.77
C GLU A 61 -6.92 15.50 6.31
N ARG A 62 -6.56 14.57 7.20
CA ARG A 62 -5.23 14.51 7.77
C ARG A 62 -4.16 14.27 6.71
N ALA A 63 -4.41 13.36 5.75
CA ALA A 63 -3.47 13.09 4.67
C ALA A 63 -3.24 14.33 3.82
N HIS A 64 -4.31 15.07 3.50
CA HIS A 64 -4.19 16.31 2.73
C HIS A 64 -3.46 17.40 3.51
N LEU A 65 -3.78 17.58 4.78
CA LEU A 65 -3.12 18.58 5.63
C LEU A 65 -1.62 18.32 5.77
N LEU A 66 -1.21 17.06 5.81
CA LEU A 66 0.19 16.68 5.93
C LEU A 66 0.88 16.51 4.59
N HIS A 67 0.20 16.81 3.48
CA HIS A 67 0.71 16.61 2.12
C HIS A 67 1.11 15.14 1.88
N ARG A 68 0.29 14.20 2.39
CA ARG A 68 0.52 12.76 2.29
C ARG A 68 -0.51 12.04 1.43
N ALA A 69 -1.40 12.78 0.77
CA ALA A 69 -2.47 12.17 -0.02
C ALA A 69 -1.93 11.27 -1.15
N HIS A 70 -0.71 11.53 -1.65
CA HIS A 70 -0.06 10.69 -2.68
C HIS A 70 1.04 9.80 -2.09
N ASP A 71 1.14 9.70 -0.77
CA ASP A 71 2.08 8.80 -0.08
C ASP A 71 1.33 7.68 0.67
N TRP A 72 0.25 8.03 1.34
CA TRP A 72 -0.51 7.07 2.15
C TRP A 72 -1.45 6.28 1.24
N VAL A 73 -1.24 4.96 1.17
CA VAL A 73 -2.05 4.06 0.36
C VAL A 73 -2.88 3.19 1.29
N VAL A 74 -4.21 3.21 1.10
CA VAL A 74 -5.13 2.34 1.83
C VAL A 74 -5.40 1.12 0.96
N ILE A 75 -5.25 -0.06 1.54
CA ILE A 75 -5.51 -1.33 0.87
C ILE A 75 -6.63 -2.03 1.61
N HIS A 76 -7.78 -2.15 0.96
CA HIS A 76 -8.89 -2.98 1.45
C HIS A 76 -8.66 -4.40 0.97
N TYR A 77 -8.88 -5.39 1.84
CA TYR A 77 -8.70 -6.78 1.49
C TYR A 77 -9.86 -7.61 1.99
N TYR A 78 -10.18 -8.67 1.24
CA TYR A 78 -11.18 -9.64 1.66
C TYR A 78 -10.88 -10.98 1.00
N ASP A 79 -11.33 -12.07 1.65
CA ASP A 79 -11.26 -13.40 1.07
C ASP A 79 -12.67 -13.99 0.92
N PRO A 80 -12.80 -15.10 0.14
CA PRO A 80 -14.11 -15.73 -0.06
C PRO A 80 -14.75 -16.27 1.21
N ASP A 81 -13.95 -16.51 2.26
CA ASP A 81 -14.44 -17.05 3.54
C ASP A 81 -14.92 -15.95 4.49
N GLY A 82 -14.91 -14.70 4.06
CA GLY A 82 -15.50 -13.59 4.80
C GLY A 82 -14.54 -12.76 5.64
N ALA A 83 -13.26 -13.11 5.68
CA ALA A 83 -12.28 -12.23 6.34
C ALA A 83 -12.11 -10.96 5.52
N ASP A 84 -12.24 -9.80 6.16
CA ASP A 84 -12.03 -8.51 5.50
C ASP A 84 -11.35 -7.53 6.45
N GLY A 85 -10.76 -6.50 5.87
CA GLY A 85 -10.12 -5.47 6.64
C GLY A 85 -9.44 -4.46 5.74
N GLN A 86 -8.62 -3.63 6.36
CA GLN A 86 -7.83 -2.67 5.61
C GLN A 86 -6.47 -2.48 6.27
N ALA A 87 -5.50 -2.09 5.46
CA ALA A 87 -4.17 -1.73 5.90
C ALA A 87 -3.79 -0.42 5.24
N THR A 88 -2.94 0.36 5.91
CA THR A 88 -2.40 1.60 5.34
C THR A 88 -0.90 1.45 5.20
N VAL A 89 -0.39 1.72 4.00
CA VAL A 89 1.04 1.69 3.70
C VAL A 89 1.54 3.11 3.56
N VAL A 90 2.61 3.42 4.25
CA VAL A 90 3.17 4.77 4.31
C VAL A 90 4.69 4.70 4.15
N THR A 91 5.31 5.82 3.77
CA THR A 91 6.76 5.94 3.86
C THR A 91 7.14 6.26 5.30
N GLU A 92 7.96 5.39 5.90
CA GLU A 92 8.44 5.62 7.27
C GLU A 92 9.46 6.74 7.26
N ARG A 93 9.44 7.56 8.30
CA ARG A 93 10.29 8.74 8.37
C ARG A 93 11.41 8.65 9.38
N ARG A 94 11.35 7.69 10.29
CA ARG A 94 12.29 7.58 11.40
C ARG A 94 12.72 6.14 11.62
N GLY A 95 13.87 5.96 12.25
CA GLY A 95 14.35 4.67 12.69
C GLY A 95 14.94 3.82 11.57
N ALA A 96 15.05 2.53 11.84
CA ALA A 96 15.72 1.59 10.94
C ALA A 96 14.99 1.41 9.60
N LEU A 97 13.69 1.72 9.55
CA LEU A 97 12.89 1.60 8.32
C LEU A 97 12.69 2.95 7.61
N ALA A 98 13.44 3.98 7.99
CA ALA A 98 13.32 5.30 7.38
C ALA A 98 13.43 5.19 5.86
N ASP A 99 12.57 5.93 5.17
CA ASP A 99 12.45 5.99 3.70
C ASP A 99 11.93 4.70 3.05
N LYS A 100 11.54 3.70 3.84
CA LYS A 100 10.94 2.47 3.32
C LYS A 100 9.42 2.52 3.44
N ARG A 101 8.75 1.77 2.57
CA ARG A 101 7.30 1.60 2.66
C ARG A 101 7.01 0.59 3.77
N VAL A 102 6.12 0.95 4.67
CA VAL A 102 5.75 0.07 5.79
C VAL A 102 4.24 0.00 5.93
N VAL A 103 3.76 -1.14 6.39
CA VAL A 103 2.35 -1.32 6.78
C VAL A 103 2.21 -0.79 8.20
N ARG A 104 1.41 0.25 8.35
CA ARG A 104 1.23 0.91 9.65
C ARG A 104 0.68 -0.09 10.68
N GLY A 105 1.31 -0.14 11.85
CA GLY A 105 0.96 -1.06 12.92
C GLY A 105 1.61 -2.43 12.81
N ARG A 106 2.32 -2.70 11.71
CA ARG A 106 3.00 -3.98 11.49
C ARG A 106 4.48 -3.78 11.19
N GLU A 107 5.07 -2.77 11.79
CA GLU A 107 6.47 -2.41 11.58
C GLU A 107 7.45 -3.54 11.87
N PRO A 108 7.30 -4.35 12.94
CA PRO A 108 8.22 -5.47 13.16
C PRO A 108 8.19 -6.50 12.03
N GLU A 109 7.03 -6.77 11.46
CA GLU A 109 6.91 -7.69 10.33
C GLU A 109 7.58 -7.11 9.08
N CYS A 110 7.43 -5.81 8.86
CA CYS A 110 8.09 -5.10 7.76
C CYS A 110 9.61 -5.13 7.92
N ALA A 111 10.11 -4.96 9.15
CA ALA A 111 11.53 -5.04 9.41
C ALA A 111 12.08 -6.42 9.04
N ARG A 112 11.37 -7.49 9.40
CA ARG A 112 11.77 -8.85 9.02
C ARG A 112 11.72 -9.05 7.50
N TYR A 113 10.72 -8.50 6.84
CA TYR A 113 10.58 -8.57 5.38
C TYR A 113 11.80 -7.92 4.69
N TYR A 114 12.17 -6.71 5.09
CA TYR A 114 13.30 -6.02 4.48
C TYR A 114 14.62 -6.70 4.80
N HIS A 115 14.76 -7.24 5.99
CA HIS A 115 15.95 -8.01 6.37
C HIS A 115 16.12 -9.25 5.49
N ARG A 116 15.03 -9.99 5.26
CA ARG A 116 15.08 -11.17 4.38
C ARG A 116 15.43 -10.79 2.95
N ARG A 117 14.91 -9.67 2.45
CA ARG A 117 15.25 -9.17 1.11
C ARG A 117 16.72 -8.81 1.00
N ASP A 118 17.26 -8.13 2.00
CA ASP A 118 18.67 -7.75 2.01
C ASP A 118 19.56 -8.98 2.02
N GLU A 119 19.22 -10.01 2.80
CA GLU A 119 19.95 -11.27 2.82
C GLU A 119 19.91 -11.96 1.45
N SER A 120 18.74 -11.99 0.80
CA SER A 120 18.60 -12.58 -0.53
C SER A 120 19.44 -11.86 -1.56
N LEU A 121 19.48 -10.53 -1.51
CA LEU A 121 20.29 -9.73 -2.43
C LEU A 121 21.78 -9.96 -2.20
N HIS A 122 22.22 -10.05 -0.95
CA HIS A 122 23.62 -10.36 -0.61
C HIS A 122 24.00 -11.76 -1.08
N ALA A 123 23.14 -12.76 -0.89
CA ALA A 123 23.40 -14.12 -1.34
C ALA A 123 23.54 -14.17 -2.87
N ALA A 124 22.66 -13.47 -3.59
CA ALA A 124 22.71 -13.39 -5.05
C ALA A 124 23.98 -12.69 -5.52
N ALA A 125 24.41 -11.63 -4.84
CA ALA A 125 25.62 -10.90 -5.19
C ALA A 125 26.90 -11.71 -4.89
N ALA A 126 26.86 -12.56 -3.86
CA ALA A 126 28.00 -13.41 -3.49
C ALA A 126 28.14 -14.65 -4.38
N GLY A 127 27.06 -15.03 -5.03
CA GLY A 127 27.06 -16.17 -5.95
C GLY A 127 27.53 -15.77 -7.32
#